data_9a33addf24a6b5d493df0f63caa0f14f
#
_entry.id   9a33addf24a6b5d493df0f63caa0f14f
#
_cell.length_a   1.000
_cell.length_b   1.000
_cell.length_c   1.000
_cell.angle_alpha   90.00
_cell.angle_beta   90.00
_cell.angle_gamma   90.00
#
_symmetry.space_group_name_H-M   'P 1'
#
loop_
_entity.id
_entity.type
_entity.pdbx_description
1 polymer ?
#
loop_
_entity_poly.entity_id
_entity_poly.type
_entity_poly.pdbx_seq_one_letter_code
_entity_poly.pdbx_strand_id
1 'polypeptide(L)'
;MAGVGIGGVIALVLGGQAIASRIAAKEVDKAIADVSDVVDIEYRKVNHSLLGRGTSVKDVTITPIDGDGPIAVDEIVLYDFKQKDDVPTYMKFAVNGFSLTSPGAETSEMLTELGYEGDVNANFETEYEYEADDKTMRLKKFEVGADDVGDIEMSFQFSNISLDEEAMASLPFSLFSAEFHNAEITYRDDSFMERIFETTAAAEGISVEEAKDSAIADLEAEYASGESDLPEEFVQEMKSFIQDPDRFTITFSPAEPVPMTSFMGVEGPEDVIELLNVRFES
;
A
#
# COMPACT_ATOMS: atom_id res chain seq x y z
N MET A 1 -3.86 3.72 11.36
CA MET A 1 -3.32 4.85 10.53
C MET A 1 -1.79 4.98 10.58
N ALA A 2 -1.06 4.22 11.40
CA ALA A 2 0.41 4.30 11.49
C ALA A 2 1.15 3.84 10.21
N GLY A 3 0.61 2.88 9.43
CA GLY A 3 1.30 2.36 8.24
C GLY A 3 1.49 3.35 7.09
N VAL A 4 0.61 4.36 6.94
CA VAL A 4 0.74 5.39 5.91
C VAL A 4 1.84 6.40 6.26
N GLY A 5 2.13 6.59 7.57
CA GLY A 5 3.19 7.49 8.04
C GLY A 5 4.60 6.99 7.70
N ILE A 6 4.85 5.69 7.85
CA ILE A 6 6.19 5.09 7.67
C ILE A 6 6.61 5.15 6.20
N GLY A 7 5.74 4.73 5.27
CA GLY A 7 6.00 4.84 3.83
C GLY A 7 6.24 6.28 3.38
N GLY A 8 5.50 7.24 3.93
CA GLY A 8 5.67 8.67 3.68
C GLY A 8 6.99 9.21 4.22
N VAL A 9 7.40 8.82 5.43
CA VAL A 9 8.69 9.24 6.03
C VAL A 9 9.86 8.64 5.25
N ILE A 10 9.79 7.35 4.89
CA ILE A 10 10.82 6.68 4.09
C ILE A 10 10.92 7.31 2.69
N ALA A 11 9.78 7.63 2.05
CA ALA A 11 9.75 8.32 0.77
C ALA A 11 10.34 9.74 0.86
N LEU A 12 10.09 10.46 1.96
CA LEU A 12 10.69 11.79 2.21
C LEU A 12 12.19 11.71 2.48
N VAL A 13 12.65 10.72 3.26
CA VAL A 13 14.08 10.51 3.55
C VAL A 13 14.86 10.09 2.32
N LEU A 14 14.27 9.24 1.47
CA LEU A 14 14.93 8.75 0.26
C LEU A 14 14.64 9.63 -0.96
N GLY A 15 13.54 10.37 -1.01
CA GLY A 15 13.12 11.22 -2.12
C GLY A 15 13.58 12.68 -2.03
N GLY A 16 14.04 13.15 -0.85
CA GLY A 16 14.51 14.51 -0.65
C GLY A 16 15.90 14.73 -1.25
N GLN A 17 15.99 15.49 -2.31
CA GLN A 17 17.15 16.23 -2.92
C GLN A 17 18.54 15.57 -3.02
N ALA A 18 18.81 14.37 -2.51
CA ALA A 18 20.18 13.89 -2.34
C ALA A 18 20.55 12.64 -3.18
N ILE A 19 19.73 12.18 -4.13
CA ILE A 19 19.91 10.85 -4.71
C ILE A 19 20.24 10.89 -6.21
N ALA A 20 21.23 11.68 -6.59
CA ALA A 20 21.84 11.55 -7.91
C ALA A 20 23.08 10.64 -7.82
N SER A 21 22.97 9.43 -8.31
CA SER A 21 23.99 8.54 -8.86
C SER A 21 25.09 7.92 -7.99
N ARG A 22 25.30 8.24 -6.71
CA ARG A 22 26.19 7.55 -5.76
C ARG A 22 25.91 8.04 -4.34
N ILE A 23 24.94 7.45 -3.65
CA ILE A 23 24.68 7.82 -2.26
C ILE A 23 25.87 7.37 -1.40
N ALA A 24 26.71 8.30 -0.96
CA ALA A 24 27.66 8.07 0.11
C ALA A 24 26.93 8.14 1.46
N ALA A 25 27.47 7.52 2.51
CA ALA A 25 26.88 7.58 3.87
C ALA A 25 26.56 9.03 4.30
N LYS A 26 27.36 10.01 3.87
CA LYS A 26 27.11 11.44 4.13
C LYS A 26 25.80 11.99 3.57
N GLU A 27 25.30 11.42 2.49
CA GLU A 27 24.02 11.87 1.89
C GLU A 27 22.84 11.22 2.60
N VAL A 28 23.01 9.98 3.08
CA VAL A 28 22.06 9.35 4.01
C VAL A 28 21.98 10.15 5.30
N ASP A 29 23.13 10.48 5.92
CA ASP A 29 23.18 11.30 7.13
C ASP A 29 22.51 12.67 6.94
N LYS A 30 22.70 13.30 5.77
CA LYS A 30 22.04 14.57 5.45
C LYS A 30 20.52 14.39 5.32
N ALA A 31 20.07 13.39 4.58
CA ALA A 31 18.63 13.11 4.41
C ALA A 31 17.95 12.81 5.76
N ILE A 32 18.65 12.09 6.65
CA ILE A 32 18.18 11.84 8.03
C ILE A 32 18.09 13.17 8.80
N ALA A 33 19.09 14.04 8.68
CA ALA A 33 19.09 15.34 9.36
C ALA A 33 17.95 16.25 8.88
N ASP A 34 17.56 16.17 7.61
CA ASP A 34 16.47 16.97 7.03
C ASP A 34 15.07 16.55 7.55
N VAL A 35 14.92 15.37 8.15
CA VAL A 35 13.66 14.86 8.74
C VAL A 35 13.72 14.69 10.26
N SER A 36 14.81 15.10 10.89
CA SER A 36 15.05 14.91 12.33
C SER A 36 14.04 15.62 13.25
N ASP A 37 13.28 16.57 12.74
CA ASP A 37 12.20 17.23 13.47
C ASP A 37 10.95 16.35 13.62
N VAL A 38 10.83 15.27 12.84
CA VAL A 38 9.64 14.41 12.79
C VAL A 38 9.98 12.99 13.24
N VAL A 39 11.20 12.55 12.96
CA VAL A 39 11.62 11.17 13.19
C VAL A 39 13.12 11.11 13.50
N ASP A 40 13.48 10.25 14.45
CA ASP A 40 14.87 9.86 14.71
C ASP A 40 15.17 8.56 13.98
N ILE A 41 16.25 8.54 13.17
CA ILE A 41 16.64 7.38 12.36
C ILE A 41 18.07 7.00 12.68
N GLU A 42 18.24 5.80 13.20
CA GLU A 42 19.52 5.16 13.40
C GLU A 42 19.73 4.03 12.39
N TYR A 43 20.95 3.83 11.93
CA TYR A 43 21.28 2.71 11.05
C TYR A 43 22.70 2.19 11.30
N ARG A 44 22.94 0.93 10.96
CA ARG A 44 24.26 0.32 11.15
C ARG A 44 25.19 0.50 9.95
N LYS A 45 24.68 0.37 8.72
CA LYS A 45 25.53 0.29 7.54
C LYS A 45 24.83 0.72 6.25
N VAL A 46 25.57 1.46 5.42
CA VAL A 46 25.21 1.75 4.03
C VAL A 46 26.04 0.87 3.10
N ASN A 47 25.40 0.19 2.16
CA ASN A 47 26.03 -0.64 1.14
C ASN A 47 25.72 -0.10 -0.25
N HIS A 48 26.73 -0.06 -1.10
CA HIS A 48 26.60 0.21 -2.52
C HIS A 48 26.80 -1.07 -3.32
N SER A 49 25.88 -1.38 -4.21
CA SER A 49 26.07 -2.46 -5.16
C SER A 49 26.83 -1.98 -6.40
N LEU A 50 28.03 -2.52 -6.61
CA LEU A 50 28.83 -2.27 -7.82
C LEU A 50 28.23 -2.92 -9.09
N LEU A 51 27.19 -3.75 -8.94
CA LEU A 51 26.54 -4.51 -10.01
C LEU A 51 25.14 -3.96 -10.36
N GLY A 52 24.85 -2.68 -10.05
CA GLY A 52 23.58 -2.03 -10.44
C GLY A 52 22.37 -2.43 -9.61
N ARG A 53 22.55 -2.99 -8.41
CA ARG A 53 21.45 -3.35 -7.50
C ARG A 53 21.03 -2.22 -6.56
N GLY A 54 21.47 -0.98 -6.82
CA GLY A 54 21.11 0.19 -6.02
C GLY A 54 21.96 0.38 -4.74
N THR A 55 21.44 1.19 -3.85
CA THR A 55 22.02 1.47 -2.52
C THR A 55 21.12 0.90 -1.46
N SER A 56 21.69 0.25 -0.44
CA SER A 56 20.93 -0.23 0.70
C SER A 56 21.46 0.29 2.03
N VAL A 57 20.54 0.53 2.95
CA VAL A 57 20.79 0.89 4.35
C VAL A 57 20.27 -0.26 5.20
N LYS A 58 21.12 -0.79 6.09
CA LYS A 58 20.80 -1.99 6.88
C LYS A 58 20.70 -1.71 8.37
N ASP A 59 19.86 -2.54 9.01
CA ASP A 59 19.60 -2.50 10.45
C ASP A 59 19.19 -1.08 10.86
N VAL A 60 18.07 -0.64 10.30
CA VAL A 60 17.53 0.70 10.49
C VAL A 60 16.54 0.67 11.65
N THR A 61 16.65 1.65 12.55
CA THR A 61 15.64 1.90 13.58
C THR A 61 15.03 3.26 13.31
N ILE A 62 13.72 3.31 13.18
CA ILE A 62 12.95 4.53 12.94
C ILE A 62 12.12 4.80 14.19
N THR A 63 12.38 5.93 14.86
CA THR A 63 11.66 6.32 16.07
C THR A 63 10.89 7.62 15.81
N PRO A 64 9.57 7.59 15.63
CA PRO A 64 8.75 8.78 15.51
C PRO A 64 8.86 9.63 16.78
N ILE A 65 9.00 10.96 16.64
CA ILE A 65 9.15 11.86 17.81
C ILE A 65 7.87 11.88 18.66
N ASP A 66 6.69 11.81 18.00
CA ASP A 66 5.38 11.83 18.65
C ASP A 66 4.66 10.46 18.51
N GLY A 67 5.38 9.35 18.40
CA GLY A 67 4.83 8.04 18.04
C GLY A 67 4.99 6.95 19.10
N ASP A 68 4.45 5.78 18.77
CA ASP A 68 4.23 4.63 19.68
C ASP A 68 5.49 3.73 19.87
N GLY A 69 6.68 4.25 19.60
CA GLY A 69 7.94 3.53 19.82
C GLY A 69 8.76 3.28 18.56
N PRO A 70 9.94 2.66 18.71
CA PRO A 70 10.85 2.41 17.59
C PRO A 70 10.35 1.28 16.70
N ILE A 71 10.53 1.47 15.38
CA ILE A 71 10.23 0.48 14.36
C ILE A 71 11.57 -0.01 13.80
N ALA A 72 11.82 -1.32 13.94
CA ALA A 72 12.98 -1.97 13.35
C ALA A 72 12.71 -2.32 11.89
N VAL A 73 13.73 -2.12 11.04
CA VAL A 73 13.71 -2.45 9.61
C VAL A 73 15.05 -3.11 9.27
N ASP A 74 15.02 -4.27 8.66
CA ASP A 74 16.25 -5.00 8.32
C ASP A 74 17.04 -4.29 7.22
N GLU A 75 16.36 -3.86 6.16
CA GLU A 75 17.01 -3.24 5.03
C GLU A 75 16.07 -2.30 4.26
N ILE A 76 16.56 -1.11 3.92
CA ILE A 76 15.94 -0.20 2.96
C ILE A 76 16.80 -0.20 1.70
N VAL A 77 16.23 -0.49 0.54
CA VAL A 77 16.94 -0.56 -0.75
C VAL A 77 16.38 0.47 -1.71
N LEU A 78 17.22 1.38 -2.18
CA LEU A 78 16.89 2.23 -3.31
C LEU A 78 17.52 1.63 -4.58
N TYR A 79 16.69 1.10 -5.46
CA TYR A 79 17.15 0.45 -6.71
C TYR A 79 17.51 1.45 -7.80
N ASP A 80 16.64 2.44 -8.03
CA ASP A 80 16.87 3.48 -9.04
C ASP A 80 16.07 4.74 -8.68
N PHE A 81 16.61 5.89 -9.07
CA PHE A 81 16.00 7.19 -8.88
C PHE A 81 16.41 8.12 -10.01
N LYS A 82 15.44 8.83 -10.60
CA LYS A 82 15.67 9.86 -11.62
C LYS A 82 14.89 11.11 -11.27
N GLN A 83 15.48 12.24 -11.57
CA GLN A 83 14.93 13.55 -11.30
C GLN A 83 15.19 14.47 -12.50
N LYS A 84 14.24 15.35 -12.81
CA LYS A 84 14.37 16.41 -13.82
C LYS A 84 13.79 17.69 -13.22
N ASP A 85 14.59 18.75 -13.21
CA ASP A 85 14.18 20.09 -12.70
C ASP A 85 13.54 20.02 -11.28
N ASP A 86 14.22 19.32 -10.36
CA ASP A 86 13.81 19.06 -8.97
C ASP A 86 12.52 18.22 -8.80
N VAL A 87 11.94 17.73 -9.88
CA VAL A 87 10.79 16.81 -9.86
C VAL A 87 11.27 15.36 -10.00
N PRO A 88 10.95 14.46 -9.05
CA PRO A 88 11.22 13.04 -9.20
C PRO A 88 10.43 12.47 -10.38
N THR A 89 11.14 11.92 -11.37
CA THR A 89 10.52 11.33 -12.58
C THR A 89 10.48 9.81 -12.57
N TYR A 90 11.29 9.18 -11.73
CA TYR A 90 11.27 7.74 -11.52
C TYR A 90 11.86 7.40 -10.15
N MET A 91 11.22 6.46 -9.46
CA MET A 91 11.76 5.91 -8.22
C MET A 91 11.34 4.44 -8.09
N LYS A 92 12.31 3.61 -7.69
CA LYS A 92 12.07 2.24 -7.28
C LYS A 92 12.81 1.95 -5.98
N PHE A 93 12.07 1.59 -4.92
CA PHE A 93 12.66 1.23 -3.65
C PHE A 93 11.90 0.11 -2.94
N ALA A 94 12.56 -0.53 -1.97
CA ALA A 94 11.95 -1.52 -1.08
C ALA A 94 12.36 -1.27 0.37
N VAL A 95 11.51 -1.71 1.28
CA VAL A 95 11.73 -1.79 2.72
C VAL A 95 11.49 -3.23 3.14
N ASN A 96 12.51 -3.90 3.63
CA ASN A 96 12.46 -5.31 3.96
C ASN A 96 12.53 -5.51 5.47
N GLY A 97 11.73 -6.42 5.99
CA GLY A 97 11.79 -6.86 7.38
C GLY A 97 11.37 -5.77 8.37
N PHE A 98 10.30 -5.00 8.11
CA PHE A 98 9.75 -4.15 9.14
C PHE A 98 8.74 -4.90 10.01
N SER A 99 8.90 -4.78 11.34
CA SER A 99 8.10 -5.56 12.30
C SER A 99 6.68 -5.01 12.41
N LEU A 100 5.69 -5.88 12.19
CA LEU A 100 4.27 -5.62 12.45
C LEU A 100 3.89 -5.89 13.92
N THR A 101 4.75 -6.57 14.67
CA THR A 101 4.54 -6.98 16.06
C THR A 101 5.34 -6.12 17.04
N SER A 102 5.78 -4.94 16.63
CA SER A 102 6.43 -3.98 17.55
C SER A 102 5.52 -3.65 18.72
N PRO A 103 6.06 -3.54 19.96
CA PRO A 103 5.26 -3.23 21.14
C PRO A 103 4.47 -1.91 20.96
N GLY A 104 3.16 -1.98 21.19
CA GLY A 104 2.25 -0.83 21.07
C GLY A 104 1.65 -0.63 19.66
N ALA A 105 2.01 -1.44 18.68
CA ALA A 105 1.33 -1.42 17.38
C ALA A 105 -0.05 -2.10 17.47
N GLU A 106 -1.09 -1.43 16.98
CA GLU A 106 -2.46 -2.01 16.90
C GLU A 106 -2.47 -3.35 16.12
N THR A 107 -1.61 -3.46 15.09
CA THR A 107 -1.41 -4.68 14.31
C THR A 107 -0.90 -5.85 15.15
N SER A 108 -0.10 -5.59 16.18
CA SER A 108 0.46 -6.64 17.05
C SER A 108 -0.63 -7.37 17.84
N GLU A 109 -1.61 -6.64 18.37
CA GLU A 109 -2.72 -7.24 19.11
C GLU A 109 -3.59 -8.09 18.18
N MET A 110 -3.96 -7.56 17.02
CA MET A 110 -4.75 -8.28 16.01
C MET A 110 -4.06 -9.57 15.53
N LEU A 111 -2.78 -9.50 15.18
CA LEU A 111 -2.03 -10.68 14.74
C LEU A 111 -1.91 -11.75 15.84
N THR A 112 -1.76 -11.31 17.09
CA THR A 112 -1.74 -12.22 18.24
C THR A 112 -3.10 -12.90 18.45
N GLU A 113 -4.19 -12.16 18.33
CA GLU A 113 -5.57 -12.71 18.43
C GLU A 113 -5.84 -13.73 17.31
N LEU A 114 -5.28 -13.51 16.11
CA LEU A 114 -5.34 -14.44 14.99
C LEU A 114 -4.34 -15.62 15.11
N GLY A 115 -3.61 -15.70 16.23
CA GLY A 115 -2.72 -16.83 16.50
C GLY A 115 -1.38 -16.79 15.76
N TYR A 116 -0.95 -15.61 15.26
CA TYR A 116 0.41 -15.46 14.77
C TYR A 116 1.37 -15.35 15.96
N GLU A 117 2.34 -16.26 16.04
CA GLU A 117 3.31 -16.31 17.13
C GLU A 117 4.67 -15.73 16.68
N GLY A 118 5.27 -14.88 17.53
CA GLY A 118 6.59 -14.32 17.29
C GLY A 118 6.57 -13.02 16.47
N ASP A 119 7.72 -12.71 15.86
CA ASP A 119 7.90 -11.50 15.07
C ASP A 119 7.36 -11.71 13.65
N VAL A 120 6.25 -11.04 13.32
CA VAL A 120 5.75 -10.97 11.95
C VAL A 120 6.41 -9.78 11.26
N ASN A 121 7.19 -10.06 10.24
CA ASN A 121 7.90 -9.06 9.47
C ASN A 121 7.23 -8.87 8.12
N ALA A 122 7.01 -7.62 7.74
CA ALA A 122 6.48 -7.26 6.45
C ALA A 122 7.57 -6.69 5.53
N ASN A 123 7.29 -6.78 4.24
CA ASN A 123 8.08 -6.18 3.17
C ASN A 123 7.21 -5.19 2.39
N PHE A 124 7.84 -4.16 1.88
CA PHE A 124 7.21 -3.15 1.06
C PHE A 124 8.07 -2.89 -0.17
N GLU A 125 7.47 -2.84 -1.35
CA GLU A 125 8.14 -2.42 -2.59
C GLU A 125 7.27 -1.41 -3.33
N THR A 126 7.90 -0.38 -3.90
CA THR A 126 7.20 0.56 -4.78
C THR A 126 8.04 0.93 -5.98
N GLU A 127 7.36 1.12 -7.11
CA GLU A 127 7.93 1.64 -8.36
C GLU A 127 6.96 2.64 -8.98
N TYR A 128 7.40 3.89 -9.12
CA TYR A 128 6.61 4.89 -9.83
C TYR A 128 7.40 5.59 -10.93
N GLU A 129 6.66 6.12 -11.90
CA GLU A 129 7.16 6.91 -13.01
C GLU A 129 6.28 8.14 -13.23
N TYR A 130 6.92 9.27 -13.49
CA TYR A 130 6.24 10.52 -13.82
C TYR A 130 6.79 11.10 -15.12
N GLU A 131 5.93 11.29 -16.11
CA GLU A 131 6.22 11.94 -17.38
C GLU A 131 5.80 13.41 -17.29
N ALA A 132 6.77 14.30 -17.03
CA ALA A 132 6.50 15.72 -16.78
C ALA A 132 5.91 16.45 -18.01
N ASP A 133 6.28 16.05 -19.23
CA ASP A 133 5.81 16.66 -20.46
C ASP A 133 4.31 16.36 -20.70
N ASP A 134 3.84 15.17 -20.31
CA ASP A 134 2.44 14.71 -20.44
C ASP A 134 1.68 14.80 -19.10
N LYS A 135 2.34 15.24 -18.04
CA LYS A 135 1.79 15.29 -16.66
C LYS A 135 1.14 13.97 -16.23
N THR A 136 1.74 12.86 -16.63
CA THR A 136 1.23 11.51 -16.36
C THR A 136 2.04 10.86 -15.25
N MET A 137 1.34 10.40 -14.22
CA MET A 137 1.90 9.62 -13.10
C MET A 137 1.42 8.17 -13.19
N ARG A 138 2.35 7.23 -13.11
CA ARG A 138 2.08 5.79 -13.03
C ARG A 138 2.71 5.22 -11.77
N LEU A 139 1.90 4.70 -10.89
CA LEU A 139 2.37 3.75 -9.88
C LEU A 139 2.37 2.38 -10.56
N LYS A 140 3.57 1.91 -10.92
CA LYS A 140 3.73 0.60 -11.61
C LYS A 140 3.60 -0.56 -10.65
N LYS A 141 4.02 -0.35 -9.40
CA LYS A 141 3.97 -1.31 -8.32
C LYS A 141 3.91 -0.60 -6.99
N PHE A 142 3.01 -1.02 -6.16
CA PHE A 142 3.00 -0.82 -4.72
C PHE A 142 2.62 -2.16 -4.12
N GLU A 143 3.52 -2.77 -3.38
CA GLU A 143 3.31 -4.08 -2.77
C GLU A 143 3.64 -3.99 -1.30
N VAL A 144 2.78 -4.53 -0.48
CA VAL A 144 3.03 -4.75 0.94
C VAL A 144 2.55 -6.14 1.30
N GLY A 145 3.40 -6.90 1.96
CA GLY A 145 3.07 -8.26 2.35
C GLY A 145 3.94 -8.74 3.51
N ALA A 146 3.48 -9.78 4.18
CA ALA A 146 4.20 -10.46 5.23
C ALA A 146 4.13 -11.96 5.00
N ASP A 147 5.25 -12.65 5.18
CA ASP A 147 5.35 -14.10 5.02
C ASP A 147 4.31 -14.80 5.93
N ASP A 148 3.65 -15.80 5.40
CA ASP A 148 2.59 -16.58 6.06
C ASP A 148 1.31 -15.78 6.40
N VAL A 149 1.19 -14.50 6.01
CA VAL A 149 0.00 -13.67 6.21
C VAL A 149 -0.72 -13.44 4.89
N GLY A 150 0.00 -12.84 3.93
CA GLY A 150 -0.51 -12.49 2.61
C GLY A 150 0.09 -11.18 2.10
N ASP A 151 -0.26 -10.80 0.87
CA ASP A 151 0.21 -9.58 0.24
C ASP A 151 -0.89 -8.81 -0.50
N ILE A 152 -0.72 -7.49 -0.58
CA ILE A 152 -1.52 -6.59 -1.40
C ILE A 152 -0.59 -5.92 -2.41
N GLU A 153 -0.92 -6.05 -3.69
CA GLU A 153 -0.27 -5.35 -4.79
C GLU A 153 -1.23 -4.35 -5.43
N MET A 154 -0.75 -3.14 -5.70
CA MET A 154 -1.55 -2.09 -6.35
C MET A 154 -0.76 -1.43 -7.47
N SER A 155 -1.46 -1.08 -8.54
CA SER A 155 -0.97 -0.20 -9.60
C SER A 155 -2.04 0.80 -10.02
N PHE A 156 -1.65 1.99 -10.51
CA PHE A 156 -2.59 2.95 -11.06
C PHE A 156 -1.94 3.96 -12.00
N GLN A 157 -2.75 4.61 -12.81
CA GLN A 157 -2.33 5.69 -13.69
C GLN A 157 -3.28 6.89 -13.61
N PHE A 158 -2.67 8.07 -13.49
CA PHE A 158 -3.35 9.37 -13.59
C PHE A 158 -2.66 10.24 -14.63
N SER A 159 -3.41 11.15 -15.24
CA SER A 159 -2.88 12.26 -16.03
C SER A 159 -3.33 13.62 -15.46
N ASN A 160 -2.82 14.70 -16.04
CA ASN A 160 -3.04 16.07 -15.59
C ASN A 160 -2.58 16.36 -14.14
N ILE A 161 -1.61 15.59 -13.63
CA ILE A 161 -1.00 15.82 -12.32
C ILE A 161 0.27 16.64 -12.52
N SER A 162 0.38 17.79 -11.82
CA SER A 162 1.61 18.56 -11.72
C SER A 162 2.31 18.24 -10.40
N LEU A 163 3.62 17.96 -10.45
CA LEU A 163 4.47 17.71 -9.28
C LEU A 163 5.50 18.83 -9.06
N ASP A 164 5.28 20.00 -9.64
CA ASP A 164 6.11 21.19 -9.35
C ASP A 164 5.82 21.73 -7.93
N GLU A 165 6.71 22.56 -7.41
CA GLU A 165 6.64 23.07 -6.03
C GLU A 165 5.32 23.81 -5.74
N GLU A 166 4.76 24.55 -6.72
CA GLU A 166 3.52 25.29 -6.58
C GLU A 166 2.31 24.35 -6.50
N ALA A 167 2.29 23.32 -7.36
CA ALA A 167 1.24 22.30 -7.35
C ALA A 167 1.30 21.42 -6.09
N MET A 168 2.49 21.07 -5.62
CA MET A 168 2.66 20.34 -4.36
C MET A 168 2.18 21.14 -3.15
N ALA A 169 2.40 22.46 -3.12
CA ALA A 169 1.87 23.33 -2.07
C ALA A 169 0.33 23.42 -2.07
N SER A 170 -0.31 23.16 -3.23
CA SER A 170 -1.75 23.18 -3.44
C SER A 170 -2.35 21.79 -3.74
N LEU A 171 -1.71 20.73 -3.30
CA LEU A 171 -1.98 19.33 -3.68
C LEU A 171 -3.46 18.93 -3.64
N PRO A 172 -4.27 19.29 -2.61
CA PRO A 172 -5.70 18.96 -2.61
C PRO A 172 -6.46 19.57 -3.79
N PHE A 173 -6.07 20.75 -4.25
CA PHE A 173 -6.74 21.43 -5.37
C PHE A 173 -6.21 20.96 -6.73
N SER A 174 -4.92 20.63 -6.83
CA SER A 174 -4.33 20.13 -8.07
C SER A 174 -4.89 18.75 -8.46
N LEU A 175 -5.30 17.93 -7.49
CA LEU A 175 -5.93 16.64 -7.73
C LEU A 175 -7.31 16.77 -8.42
N PHE A 176 -8.04 17.87 -8.26
CA PHE A 176 -9.31 18.07 -8.96
C PHE A 176 -9.15 18.17 -10.48
N SER A 177 -7.97 18.55 -10.98
CA SER A 177 -7.67 18.57 -12.41
C SER A 177 -7.18 17.24 -12.96
N ALA A 178 -6.88 16.28 -12.09
CA ALA A 178 -6.39 14.96 -12.49
C ALA A 178 -7.48 14.15 -13.19
N GLU A 179 -7.03 13.28 -14.07
CA GLU A 179 -7.86 12.30 -14.76
C GLU A 179 -7.36 10.88 -14.39
N PHE A 180 -8.28 10.05 -13.94
CA PHE A 180 -8.01 8.65 -13.63
C PHE A 180 -8.10 7.81 -14.91
N HIS A 181 -7.12 6.95 -15.16
CA HIS A 181 -7.05 6.07 -16.31
C HIS A 181 -7.35 4.62 -15.99
N ASN A 182 -6.66 4.07 -15.02
CA ASN A 182 -6.83 2.69 -14.58
C ASN A 182 -6.22 2.47 -13.19
N ALA A 183 -6.65 1.39 -12.54
CA ALA A 183 -5.99 0.83 -11.39
C ALA A 183 -6.23 -0.68 -11.33
N GLU A 184 -5.33 -1.38 -10.67
CA GLU A 184 -5.48 -2.78 -10.31
C GLU A 184 -5.06 -2.96 -8.85
N ILE A 185 -5.85 -3.73 -8.10
CA ILE A 185 -5.56 -4.12 -6.72
C ILE A 185 -5.67 -5.62 -6.68
N THR A 186 -4.60 -6.29 -6.31
CA THR A 186 -4.57 -7.74 -6.09
C THR A 186 -4.26 -8.02 -4.63
N TYR A 187 -5.04 -8.86 -4.01
CA TYR A 187 -4.75 -9.46 -2.71
C TYR A 187 -4.45 -10.94 -2.90
N ARG A 188 -3.43 -11.44 -2.23
CA ARG A 188 -3.12 -12.88 -2.11
C ARG A 188 -3.10 -13.24 -0.64
N ASP A 189 -3.84 -14.28 -0.30
CA ASP A 189 -3.91 -14.81 1.06
C ASP A 189 -2.93 -15.97 1.22
N ASP A 190 -2.11 -15.91 2.27
CA ASP A 190 -1.28 -17.06 2.65
C ASP A 190 -1.89 -17.82 3.83
N SER A 191 -2.56 -17.11 4.76
CA SER A 191 -3.31 -17.73 5.87
C SER A 191 -4.23 -16.75 6.63
N PHE A 192 -4.23 -15.46 6.29
CA PHE A 192 -4.91 -14.44 7.08
C PHE A 192 -6.41 -14.68 7.17
N MET A 193 -7.06 -14.95 6.04
CA MET A 193 -8.50 -15.24 5.99
C MET A 193 -8.85 -16.57 6.67
N GLU A 194 -8.02 -17.59 6.48
CA GLU A 194 -8.22 -18.87 7.17
C GLU A 194 -8.20 -18.69 8.68
N ARG A 195 -7.24 -17.92 9.23
CA ARG A 195 -7.13 -17.63 10.66
C ARG A 195 -8.29 -16.79 11.19
N ILE A 196 -8.83 -15.86 10.39
CA ILE A 196 -10.05 -15.14 10.74
C ILE A 196 -11.21 -16.12 10.95
N PHE A 197 -11.42 -17.06 10.02
CA PHE A 197 -12.47 -18.06 10.12
C PHE A 197 -12.24 -19.06 11.26
N GLU A 198 -10.98 -19.48 11.51
CA GLU A 198 -10.63 -20.32 12.66
C GLU A 198 -10.95 -19.64 13.99
N THR A 199 -10.57 -18.35 14.12
CA THR A 199 -10.81 -17.55 15.32
C THR A 199 -12.30 -17.33 15.56
N THR A 200 -13.07 -17.02 14.49
CA THR A 200 -14.53 -16.87 14.55
C THR A 200 -15.20 -18.19 14.95
N ALA A 201 -14.83 -19.29 14.31
CA ALA A 201 -15.34 -20.62 14.60
C ALA A 201 -15.10 -21.03 16.07
N ALA A 202 -13.88 -20.74 16.58
CA ALA A 202 -13.54 -21.01 17.98
C ALA A 202 -14.36 -20.16 18.96
N ALA A 203 -14.58 -18.89 18.65
CA ALA A 203 -15.37 -17.97 19.49
C ALA A 203 -16.86 -18.37 19.54
N GLU A 204 -17.40 -18.86 18.44
CA GLU A 204 -18.81 -19.25 18.33
C GLU A 204 -19.07 -20.73 18.66
N GLY A 205 -18.03 -21.56 18.76
CA GLY A 205 -18.11 -22.98 19.05
C GLY A 205 -18.67 -23.81 17.88
N ILE A 206 -18.38 -23.37 16.65
CA ILE A 206 -18.80 -24.00 15.39
C ILE A 206 -17.58 -24.50 14.61
N SER A 207 -17.77 -25.15 13.48
CA SER A 207 -16.66 -25.49 12.56
C SER A 207 -16.28 -24.30 11.67
N VAL A 208 -15.07 -24.33 11.10
CA VAL A 208 -14.59 -23.32 10.13
C VAL A 208 -15.53 -23.25 8.92
N GLU A 209 -16.00 -24.39 8.44
CA GLU A 209 -16.95 -24.47 7.33
C GLU A 209 -18.29 -23.78 7.67
N GLU A 210 -18.82 -24.00 8.88
CA GLU A 210 -20.01 -23.30 9.35
C GLU A 210 -19.81 -21.80 9.50
N ALA A 211 -18.61 -21.34 9.89
CA ALA A 211 -18.26 -19.91 9.94
C ALA A 211 -18.22 -19.28 8.54
N LYS A 212 -17.63 -19.97 7.56
CA LYS A 212 -17.65 -19.55 6.14
C LYS A 212 -19.07 -19.52 5.58
N ASP A 213 -19.86 -20.55 5.81
CA ASP A 213 -21.27 -20.62 5.39
C ASP A 213 -22.10 -19.49 6.00
N SER A 214 -21.85 -19.13 7.27
CA SER A 214 -22.51 -18.01 7.93
C SER A 214 -22.14 -16.68 7.28
N ALA A 215 -20.85 -16.44 7.00
CA ALA A 215 -20.40 -15.24 6.31
C ALA A 215 -21.02 -15.08 4.91
N ILE A 216 -21.14 -16.20 4.17
CA ILE A 216 -21.80 -16.23 2.86
C ILE A 216 -23.29 -15.93 3.01
N ALA A 217 -23.97 -16.51 4.01
CA ALA A 217 -25.39 -16.26 4.25
C ALA A 217 -25.68 -14.81 4.63
N ASP A 218 -24.81 -14.18 5.42
CA ASP A 218 -24.90 -12.76 5.78
C ASP A 218 -24.74 -11.87 4.56
N LEU A 219 -23.75 -12.14 3.70
CA LEU A 219 -23.54 -11.43 2.43
C LEU A 219 -24.78 -11.56 1.51
N GLU A 220 -25.35 -12.77 1.39
CA GLU A 220 -26.58 -13.00 0.59
C GLU A 220 -27.78 -12.27 1.18
N ALA A 221 -27.91 -12.23 2.50
CA ALA A 221 -29.01 -11.54 3.18
C ALA A 221 -28.91 -10.01 2.98
N GLU A 222 -27.71 -9.44 3.09
CA GLU A 222 -27.44 -8.03 2.83
C GLU A 222 -27.78 -7.66 1.38
N TYR A 223 -27.35 -8.48 0.43
CA TYR A 223 -27.68 -8.29 -0.98
C TYR A 223 -29.20 -8.41 -1.24
N ALA A 224 -29.85 -9.42 -0.67
CA ALA A 224 -31.30 -9.65 -0.86
C ALA A 224 -32.18 -8.56 -0.20
N SER A 225 -31.70 -7.91 0.87
CA SER A 225 -32.41 -6.81 1.53
C SER A 225 -32.40 -5.52 0.71
N GLY A 226 -31.50 -5.41 -0.29
CA GLY A 226 -31.25 -4.19 -1.05
C GLY A 226 -30.47 -3.13 -0.25
N GLU A 227 -29.81 -3.53 0.84
CA GLU A 227 -28.88 -2.68 1.58
C GLU A 227 -27.50 -2.57 0.88
N SER A 228 -27.21 -3.55 0.02
CA SER A 228 -25.99 -3.58 -0.81
C SER A 228 -26.36 -3.30 -2.27
N ASP A 229 -25.77 -2.22 -2.83
CA ASP A 229 -25.90 -1.86 -4.24
C ASP A 229 -24.81 -2.51 -5.12
N LEU A 230 -24.24 -3.65 -4.68
CA LEU A 230 -23.22 -4.37 -5.44
C LEU A 230 -23.88 -5.19 -6.57
N PRO A 231 -23.26 -5.28 -7.77
CA PRO A 231 -23.70 -6.20 -8.81
C PRO A 231 -23.65 -7.68 -8.36
N GLU A 232 -24.57 -8.51 -8.88
CA GLU A 232 -24.64 -9.92 -8.54
C GLU A 232 -23.31 -10.66 -8.79
N GLU A 233 -22.61 -10.32 -9.86
CA GLU A 233 -21.30 -10.90 -10.19
C GLU A 233 -20.25 -10.67 -9.09
N PHE A 234 -20.24 -9.47 -8.46
CA PHE A 234 -19.36 -9.18 -7.34
C PHE A 234 -19.67 -10.05 -6.12
N VAL A 235 -20.94 -10.21 -5.81
CA VAL A 235 -21.39 -11.06 -4.70
C VAL A 235 -20.97 -12.51 -4.94
N GLN A 236 -21.05 -13.02 -6.17
CA GLN A 236 -20.62 -14.39 -6.49
C GLN A 236 -19.11 -14.58 -6.34
N GLU A 237 -18.29 -13.63 -6.82
CA GLU A 237 -16.84 -13.68 -6.66
C GLU A 237 -16.41 -13.56 -5.18
N MET A 238 -17.07 -12.69 -4.40
CA MET A 238 -16.83 -12.60 -2.95
C MET A 238 -17.15 -13.91 -2.23
N LYS A 239 -18.24 -14.59 -2.61
CA LYS A 239 -18.58 -15.91 -2.07
C LYS A 239 -17.54 -16.95 -2.43
N SER A 240 -17.06 -16.94 -3.68
CA SER A 240 -15.97 -17.81 -4.13
C SER A 240 -14.72 -17.61 -3.27
N PHE A 241 -14.32 -16.36 -3.07
CA PHE A 241 -13.17 -16.02 -2.23
C PHE A 241 -13.35 -16.41 -0.76
N ILE A 242 -14.54 -16.23 -0.17
CA ILE A 242 -14.82 -16.69 1.21
C ILE A 242 -14.64 -18.21 1.33
N GLN A 243 -15.10 -18.96 0.32
CA GLN A 243 -15.00 -20.42 0.30
C GLN A 243 -13.56 -20.93 0.18
N ASP A 244 -12.77 -20.32 -0.72
CA ASP A 244 -11.37 -20.68 -0.99
C ASP A 244 -10.54 -19.40 -1.09
N PRO A 245 -10.09 -18.83 0.05
CA PRO A 245 -9.37 -17.57 0.08
C PRO A 245 -7.91 -17.78 -0.38
N ASP A 246 -7.68 -17.64 -1.66
CA ASP A 246 -6.36 -17.70 -2.28
C ASP A 246 -5.98 -16.30 -2.80
N ARG A 247 -6.78 -15.78 -3.72
CA ARG A 247 -6.49 -14.51 -4.39
C ARG A 247 -7.77 -13.82 -4.84
N PHE A 248 -7.78 -12.47 -4.78
CA PHE A 248 -8.72 -11.70 -5.60
C PHE A 248 -8.05 -10.53 -6.29
N THR A 249 -8.64 -10.08 -7.38
CA THR A 249 -8.19 -8.90 -8.12
C THR A 249 -9.37 -7.98 -8.39
N ILE A 250 -9.18 -6.69 -8.11
CA ILE A 250 -10.13 -5.62 -8.48
C ILE A 250 -9.46 -4.78 -9.57
N THR A 251 -10.08 -4.73 -10.73
CA THR A 251 -9.60 -3.93 -11.88
C THR A 251 -10.54 -2.77 -12.12
N PHE A 252 -9.98 -1.57 -12.28
CA PHE A 252 -10.66 -0.33 -12.64
C PHE A 252 -10.17 0.05 -14.04
N SER A 253 -11.05 0.01 -15.03
CA SER A 253 -10.68 0.21 -16.44
C SER A 253 -11.77 0.97 -17.22
N PRO A 254 -12.00 2.26 -16.90
CA PRO A 254 -12.99 3.07 -17.61
C PRO A 254 -12.66 3.17 -19.10
N ALA A 255 -13.67 3.29 -19.95
CA ALA A 255 -13.49 3.36 -21.39
C ALA A 255 -12.75 4.62 -21.87
N GLU A 256 -12.83 5.70 -21.11
CA GLU A 256 -12.14 6.98 -21.31
C GLU A 256 -11.62 7.47 -19.96
N PRO A 257 -10.56 8.32 -19.92
CA PRO A 257 -10.06 8.88 -18.67
C PRO A 257 -11.17 9.63 -17.90
N VAL A 258 -11.29 9.39 -16.61
CA VAL A 258 -12.35 9.95 -15.75
C VAL A 258 -11.80 11.14 -14.95
N PRO A 259 -12.32 12.36 -15.15
CA PRO A 259 -11.93 13.49 -14.31
C PRO A 259 -12.26 13.24 -12.83
N MET A 260 -11.34 13.59 -11.93
CA MET A 260 -11.56 13.44 -10.48
C MET A 260 -12.80 14.17 -9.96
N THR A 261 -13.23 15.24 -10.65
CA THR A 261 -14.47 15.95 -10.34
C THR A 261 -15.73 15.13 -10.58
N SER A 262 -15.67 14.08 -11.41
CA SER A 262 -16.82 13.17 -11.66
C SER A 262 -17.20 12.39 -10.40
N PHE A 263 -16.25 12.16 -9.47
CA PHE A 263 -16.54 11.50 -8.21
C PHE A 263 -17.38 12.34 -7.24
N MET A 264 -17.50 13.64 -7.48
CA MET A 264 -18.38 14.52 -6.66
C MET A 264 -19.87 14.24 -6.88
N GLY A 265 -20.23 13.57 -7.96
CA GLY A 265 -21.62 13.21 -8.30
C GLY A 265 -21.97 11.75 -7.98
N VAL A 266 -21.03 10.97 -7.41
CA VAL A 266 -21.24 9.58 -7.04
C VAL A 266 -22.05 9.49 -5.76
N GLU A 267 -23.16 8.76 -5.78
CA GLU A 267 -24.08 8.60 -4.64
C GLU A 267 -23.88 7.25 -3.94
N GLY A 268 -23.36 6.24 -4.67
CA GLY A 268 -23.19 4.89 -4.13
C GLY A 268 -22.12 4.06 -4.83
N PRO A 269 -21.87 2.83 -4.34
CA PRO A 269 -20.91 1.91 -4.94
C PRO A 269 -21.21 1.56 -6.40
N GLU A 270 -22.47 1.41 -6.76
CA GLU A 270 -22.91 1.09 -8.13
C GLU A 270 -22.45 2.15 -9.13
N ASP A 271 -22.57 3.44 -8.76
CA ASP A 271 -22.10 4.54 -9.61
C ASP A 271 -20.59 4.48 -9.84
N VAL A 272 -19.81 4.10 -8.81
CA VAL A 272 -18.34 3.92 -8.94
C VAL A 272 -18.04 2.76 -9.88
N ILE A 273 -18.76 1.64 -9.72
CA ILE A 273 -18.57 0.43 -10.53
C ILE A 273 -18.84 0.73 -11.99
N GLU A 274 -19.95 1.44 -12.30
CA GLU A 274 -20.29 1.85 -13.66
C GLU A 274 -19.28 2.88 -14.21
N LEU A 275 -18.97 3.94 -13.45
CA LEU A 275 -18.08 5.02 -13.85
C LEU A 275 -16.68 4.52 -14.19
N LEU A 276 -16.15 3.59 -13.39
CA LEU A 276 -14.80 3.08 -13.52
C LEU A 276 -14.72 1.73 -14.23
N ASN A 277 -15.84 1.16 -14.66
CA ASN A 277 -15.91 -0.19 -15.23
C ASN A 277 -15.13 -1.18 -14.34
N VAL A 278 -15.54 -1.25 -13.07
CA VAL A 278 -14.87 -2.09 -12.07
C VAL A 278 -15.19 -3.54 -12.32
N ARG A 279 -14.19 -4.41 -12.19
CA ARG A 279 -14.33 -5.87 -12.22
C ARG A 279 -13.70 -6.46 -10.97
N PHE A 280 -14.30 -7.50 -10.48
CA PHE A 280 -13.79 -8.30 -9.37
C PHE A 280 -13.63 -9.74 -9.86
N GLU A 281 -12.47 -10.36 -9.61
CA GLU A 281 -12.14 -11.73 -10.01
C GLU A 281 -11.45 -12.42 -8.82
N SER A 282 -11.91 -13.61 -8.43
CA SER A 282 -11.35 -14.44 -7.36
C SER A 282 -10.83 -15.78 -7.88
#